data_11f84b79a8247c11886c7e180b0692ed
#
_entry.id   11f84b79a8247c11886c7e180b0692ed
#
_cell.length_a   1.000
_cell.length_b   1.000
_cell.length_c   1.000
_cell.angle_alpha   90.00
_cell.angle_beta   90.00
_cell.angle_gamma   90.00
#
_symmetry.space_group_name_H-M   'P 1'
#
loop_
_entity.id
_entity.type
_entity.pdbx_description
1 polymer ?
#
loop_
_entity_poly.entity_id
_entity_poly.type
_entity_poly.pdbx_seq_one_letter_code
_entity_poly.pdbx_strand_id
1 'polypeptide(L)'
;ALYKKKKTAPPKEQKPAPPKTKEPRSYPTQSVVRPKPKRAHKLYKNHVRRLRSSITPGTVLIPLSGIHRGRRIVFLKHLASGMLLCTGLYKLNGVPLRRFNQTFVLATKTKLDVSKVKLPENLNDDFFKRQKQTKKSDSPDQLFQSEKVVFKPNEERKEAQKLVDKQIAAIVKAHPDKNLMRQYLSSLFSLSKKDC
;
A
#
# COMPACT_ATOMS: atom_id res chain seq x y z
N ALA A 1 38.48 3.30 19.98
CA ALA A 1 37.61 3.00 18.86
C ALA A 1 38.12 1.79 18.08
N LEU A 2 37.56 0.61 18.31
CA LEU A 2 37.98 -0.65 17.67
C LEU A 2 37.21 -0.82 16.34
N TYR A 3 37.94 -0.67 15.25
CA TYR A 3 37.43 -0.85 13.87
C TYR A 3 37.24 -2.36 13.61
N LYS A 4 36.00 -2.88 13.63
CA LYS A 4 35.70 -4.27 13.24
C LYS A 4 35.91 -4.43 11.73
N LYS A 5 36.98 -5.13 11.31
CA LYS A 5 37.20 -5.56 9.93
C LYS A 5 35.99 -6.42 9.45
N LYS A 6 35.32 -5.97 8.40
CA LYS A 6 34.33 -6.79 7.68
C LYS A 6 35.04 -8.00 7.07
N LYS A 7 34.62 -9.21 7.45
CA LYS A 7 35.04 -10.45 6.79
C LYS A 7 34.50 -10.41 5.36
N THR A 8 35.40 -10.30 4.39
CA THR A 8 35.09 -10.47 2.96
C THR A 8 34.77 -11.94 2.73
N ALA A 9 33.61 -12.22 2.14
CA ALA A 9 33.23 -13.57 1.74
C ALA A 9 34.22 -14.10 0.68
N PRO A 10 34.55 -15.40 0.67
CA PRO A 10 35.45 -15.97 -0.32
C PRO A 10 34.89 -15.78 -1.73
N PRO A 11 35.75 -15.57 -2.74
CA PRO A 11 35.33 -15.41 -4.11
C PRO A 11 34.61 -16.68 -4.58
N LYS A 12 33.39 -16.51 -5.10
CA LYS A 12 32.65 -17.64 -5.70
C LYS A 12 33.38 -18.10 -6.93
N GLU A 13 33.79 -19.36 -6.93
CA GLU A 13 34.35 -20.03 -8.12
C GLU A 13 33.37 -19.86 -9.28
N GLN A 14 33.78 -19.12 -10.30
CA GLN A 14 33.02 -18.97 -11.52
C GLN A 14 33.13 -20.30 -12.29
N LYS A 15 32.04 -21.05 -12.36
CA LYS A 15 31.94 -22.20 -13.23
C LYS A 15 32.25 -21.75 -14.68
N PRO A 16 33.14 -22.45 -15.40
CA PRO A 16 33.45 -22.08 -16.78
C PRO A 16 32.18 -22.00 -17.61
N ALA A 17 32.04 -20.92 -18.37
CA ALA A 17 30.90 -20.74 -19.24
C ALA A 17 30.83 -21.91 -20.26
N PRO A 18 29.64 -22.47 -20.50
CA PRO A 18 29.51 -23.53 -21.48
C PRO A 18 30.02 -23.05 -22.85
N PRO A 19 30.71 -23.93 -23.62
CA PRO A 19 31.29 -23.57 -24.89
C PRO A 19 30.22 -23.02 -25.83
N LYS A 20 30.47 -21.83 -26.39
CA LYS A 20 29.55 -21.22 -27.36
C LYS A 20 29.47 -22.11 -28.58
N THR A 21 28.39 -22.87 -28.72
CA THR A 21 28.09 -23.62 -29.95
C THR A 21 27.92 -22.64 -31.09
N LYS A 22 28.74 -22.79 -32.14
CA LYS A 22 28.62 -21.98 -33.36
C LYS A 22 27.23 -22.19 -33.94
N GLU A 23 26.57 -21.12 -34.32
CA GLU A 23 25.25 -21.23 -34.98
C GLU A 23 25.38 -21.98 -36.31
N PRO A 24 24.40 -22.84 -36.67
CA PRO A 24 24.42 -23.54 -37.93
C PRO A 24 24.40 -22.57 -39.11
N ARG A 25 25.22 -22.80 -40.14
CA ARG A 25 25.32 -21.93 -41.32
C ARG A 25 24.10 -21.98 -42.25
N SER A 26 23.12 -22.83 -41.98
CA SER A 26 21.88 -22.97 -42.74
C SER A 26 20.66 -22.56 -41.91
N TYR A 27 19.70 -21.94 -42.56
CA TYR A 27 18.41 -21.64 -41.92
C TYR A 27 17.67 -22.95 -41.65
N PRO A 28 17.14 -23.16 -40.42
CA PRO A 28 16.35 -24.33 -40.12
C PRO A 28 15.05 -24.30 -40.94
N THR A 29 14.70 -25.43 -41.54
CA THR A 29 13.46 -25.62 -42.32
C THR A 29 12.20 -25.57 -41.45
N GLN A 30 12.35 -25.70 -40.13
CA GLN A 30 11.28 -25.59 -39.14
C GLN A 30 11.61 -24.49 -38.15
N SER A 31 10.62 -23.67 -37.82
CA SER A 31 10.75 -22.66 -36.80
C SER A 31 10.82 -23.30 -35.40
N VAL A 32 12.01 -23.34 -34.84
CA VAL A 32 12.21 -23.79 -33.45
C VAL A 32 11.75 -22.68 -32.52
N VAL A 33 10.58 -22.83 -31.89
CA VAL A 33 10.14 -21.95 -30.86
C VAL A 33 11.04 -22.10 -29.62
N ARG A 34 12.02 -21.20 -29.48
CA ARG A 34 12.85 -21.16 -28.27
C ARG A 34 11.99 -20.77 -27.08
N PRO A 35 11.84 -21.64 -26.07
CA PRO A 35 11.07 -21.28 -24.89
C PRO A 35 11.72 -20.06 -24.21
N LYS A 36 10.93 -19.05 -23.95
CA LYS A 36 11.43 -17.87 -23.22
C LYS A 36 11.99 -18.32 -21.86
N PRO A 37 13.20 -17.90 -21.48
CA PRO A 37 13.78 -18.29 -20.20
C PRO A 37 12.83 -17.89 -19.07
N LYS A 38 12.43 -18.87 -18.26
CA LYS A 38 11.61 -18.60 -17.07
C LYS A 38 12.45 -17.73 -16.12
N ARG A 39 12.00 -16.52 -15.84
CA ARG A 39 12.68 -15.67 -14.86
C ARG A 39 12.67 -16.40 -13.51
N ALA A 40 13.85 -16.66 -12.96
CA ALA A 40 14.03 -17.38 -11.70
C ALA A 40 13.34 -16.66 -10.51
N HIS A 41 13.15 -15.34 -10.61
CA HIS A 41 12.53 -14.54 -9.57
C HIS A 41 11.43 -13.65 -10.15
N LYS A 42 10.28 -13.62 -9.51
CA LYS A 42 9.27 -12.57 -9.75
C LYS A 42 9.83 -11.28 -9.17
N LEU A 43 10.34 -10.40 -10.02
CA LEU A 43 11.02 -9.14 -9.66
C LEU A 43 10.28 -8.33 -8.58
N TYR A 44 8.96 -8.35 -8.59
CA TYR A 44 8.14 -7.59 -7.62
C TYR A 44 7.84 -8.34 -6.32
N LYS A 45 7.98 -9.66 -6.25
CA LYS A 45 7.70 -10.43 -5.03
C LYS A 45 8.78 -10.20 -3.95
N ASN A 46 10.03 -10.12 -4.36
CA ASN A 46 11.19 -10.00 -3.47
C ASN A 46 11.76 -8.57 -3.42
N HIS A 47 11.08 -7.61 -4.05
CA HIS A 47 11.55 -6.23 -4.05
C HIS A 47 11.23 -5.55 -2.72
N VAL A 48 12.27 -5.10 -2.00
CA VAL A 48 12.11 -4.30 -0.79
C VAL A 48 11.57 -2.92 -1.17
N ARG A 49 10.35 -2.63 -0.75
CA ARG A 49 9.70 -1.34 -1.02
C ARG A 49 10.27 -0.28 -0.09
N ARG A 50 10.82 0.78 -0.67
CA ARG A 50 11.32 1.93 0.08
C ARG A 50 10.21 2.96 0.24
N LEU A 51 10.10 3.52 1.43
CA LEU A 51 9.20 4.62 1.73
C LEU A 51 9.88 5.95 1.35
N ARG A 52 9.11 6.92 0.82
CA ARG A 52 9.62 8.27 0.59
C ARG A 52 10.01 8.92 1.92
N SER A 53 11.11 9.66 1.96
CA SER A 53 11.61 10.34 3.17
C SER A 53 10.62 11.33 3.77
N SER A 54 9.76 11.93 2.93
CA SER A 54 8.70 12.85 3.36
C SER A 54 7.53 12.18 4.11
N ILE A 55 7.42 10.84 4.05
CA ILE A 55 6.33 10.09 4.67
C ILE A 55 6.87 9.42 5.93
N THR A 56 6.60 10.02 7.08
CA THR A 56 6.92 9.47 8.40
C THR A 56 5.64 9.13 9.15
N PRO A 57 5.64 8.17 10.10
CA PRO A 57 4.45 7.88 10.91
C PRO A 57 3.90 9.17 11.52
N GLY A 58 2.57 9.33 11.44
CA GLY A 58 1.89 10.55 11.89
C GLY A 58 1.78 11.67 10.85
N THR A 59 2.48 11.60 9.73
CA THR A 59 2.35 12.60 8.66
C THR A 59 0.93 12.60 8.11
N VAL A 60 0.34 13.80 7.98
CA VAL A 60 -0.94 13.97 7.29
C VAL A 60 -0.70 13.90 5.78
N LEU A 61 -1.44 13.03 5.11
CA LEU A 61 -1.33 12.76 3.68
C LEU A 61 -2.63 13.15 2.97
N ILE A 62 -2.53 13.47 1.69
CA ILE A 62 -3.67 13.81 0.84
C ILE A 62 -3.67 12.82 -0.35
N PRO A 63 -4.64 11.91 -0.44
CA PRO A 63 -4.83 11.07 -1.61
C PRO A 63 -5.25 11.91 -2.82
N LEU A 64 -4.58 11.69 -3.95
CA LEU A 64 -4.85 12.40 -5.20
C LEU A 64 -5.82 11.65 -6.10
N SER A 65 -6.02 10.35 -5.86
CA SER A 65 -6.90 9.51 -6.68
C SER A 65 -7.84 8.62 -5.85
N GLY A 66 -8.89 8.13 -6.48
CA GLY A 66 -9.88 7.25 -5.88
C GLY A 66 -11.02 7.99 -5.16
N ILE A 67 -11.86 7.22 -4.45
CA ILE A 67 -13.06 7.72 -3.75
C ILE A 67 -12.71 8.77 -2.67
N HIS A 68 -11.53 8.65 -2.07
CA HIS A 68 -11.08 9.52 -0.96
C HIS A 68 -10.13 10.63 -1.42
N ARG A 69 -10.13 10.97 -2.72
CA ARG A 69 -9.30 12.05 -3.26
C ARG A 69 -9.55 13.38 -2.53
N GLY A 70 -8.51 14.12 -2.27
CA GLY A 70 -8.57 15.43 -1.61
C GLY A 70 -8.82 15.39 -0.10
N ARG A 71 -9.07 14.21 0.50
CA ARG A 71 -9.27 14.10 1.95
C ARG A 71 -7.93 14.05 2.68
N ARG A 72 -7.88 14.53 3.90
CA ARG A 72 -6.68 14.49 4.73
C ARG A 72 -6.70 13.24 5.61
N ILE A 73 -5.68 12.41 5.47
CA ILE A 73 -5.54 11.12 6.15
C ILE A 73 -4.24 11.08 6.94
N VAL A 74 -4.22 10.34 8.04
CA VAL A 74 -3.04 10.18 8.90
C VAL A 74 -2.34 8.87 8.55
N PHE A 75 -1.04 8.93 8.30
CA PHE A 75 -0.23 7.75 8.05
C PHE A 75 0.16 7.05 9.35
N LEU A 76 -0.05 5.74 9.42
CA LEU A 76 0.21 4.93 10.60
C LEU A 76 1.42 4.01 10.41
N LYS A 77 1.36 3.12 9.44
CA LYS A 77 2.35 2.05 9.24
C LYS A 77 2.60 1.77 7.76
N HIS A 78 3.83 1.44 7.43
CA HIS A 78 4.20 0.89 6.13
C HIS A 78 3.98 -0.63 6.12
N LEU A 79 3.28 -1.14 5.12
CA LEU A 79 2.99 -2.58 4.98
C LEU A 79 4.03 -3.27 4.12
N ALA A 80 4.13 -4.60 4.24
CA ALA A 80 5.08 -5.42 3.49
C ALA A 80 4.93 -5.31 1.97
N SER A 81 3.71 -5.08 1.47
CA SER A 81 3.44 -4.82 0.04
C SER A 81 3.95 -3.46 -0.47
N GLY A 82 4.45 -2.59 0.42
CA GLY A 82 4.82 -1.22 0.09
C GLY A 82 3.66 -0.24 0.09
N MET A 83 2.48 -0.68 0.52
CA MET A 83 1.31 0.17 0.69
C MET A 83 1.36 0.88 2.04
N LEU A 84 0.75 2.05 2.11
CA LEU A 84 0.62 2.84 3.32
C LEU A 84 -0.68 2.48 4.03
N LEU A 85 -0.60 2.16 5.32
CA LEU A 85 -1.77 2.02 6.17
C LEU A 85 -2.13 3.41 6.72
N CYS A 86 -3.31 3.91 6.38
CA CYS A 86 -3.77 5.23 6.79
C CYS A 86 -5.22 5.18 7.26
N THR A 87 -5.57 6.15 8.11
CA THR A 87 -6.97 6.43 8.51
C THR A 87 -7.24 7.91 8.43
N GLY A 88 -8.49 8.29 8.15
CA GLY A 88 -8.92 9.69 8.16
C GLY A 88 -9.78 10.06 9.37
N LEU A 89 -9.83 9.19 10.40
CA LEU A 89 -10.84 9.30 11.46
C LEU A 89 -12.26 9.22 10.87
N TYR A 90 -12.77 8.02 10.72
CA TYR A 90 -14.02 7.78 9.97
C TYR A 90 -15.18 8.71 10.32
N LYS A 91 -15.33 9.03 11.60
CA LYS A 91 -16.36 9.98 12.05
C LYS A 91 -16.10 11.43 11.62
N LEU A 92 -14.87 11.79 11.29
CA LEU A 92 -14.49 13.16 10.97
C LEU A 92 -14.56 13.46 9.48
N ASN A 93 -13.93 12.61 8.66
CA ASN A 93 -13.90 12.85 7.22
C ASN A 93 -14.34 11.64 6.37
N GLY A 94 -14.90 10.60 6.98
CA GLY A 94 -15.46 9.44 6.28
C GLY A 94 -14.43 8.53 5.62
N VAL A 95 -13.12 8.67 5.92
CA VAL A 95 -12.08 7.78 5.40
C VAL A 95 -11.82 6.66 6.39
N PRO A 96 -12.12 5.39 6.01
CA PRO A 96 -11.85 4.26 6.88
C PRO A 96 -10.36 3.92 6.91
N LEU A 97 -9.98 3.06 7.85
CA LEU A 97 -8.68 2.42 7.89
C LEU A 97 -8.48 1.61 6.60
N ARG A 98 -7.53 2.04 5.78
CA ARG A 98 -7.35 1.50 4.43
C ARG A 98 -5.89 1.59 3.99
N ARG A 99 -5.54 0.78 2.98
CA ARG A 99 -4.26 0.84 2.29
C ARG A 99 -4.29 1.88 1.17
N PHE A 100 -3.24 2.70 1.10
CA PHE A 100 -3.03 3.66 0.03
C PHE A 100 -1.67 3.43 -0.62
N ASN A 101 -1.58 3.66 -1.93
CA ASN A 101 -0.30 3.60 -2.63
C ASN A 101 0.42 4.95 -2.46
N GLN A 102 1.69 4.89 -2.08
CA GLN A 102 2.51 6.10 -1.89
C GLN A 102 2.66 6.95 -3.16
N THR A 103 2.51 6.35 -4.35
CA THR A 103 2.59 7.07 -5.64
C THR A 103 1.47 8.10 -5.79
N PHE A 104 0.28 7.80 -5.26
CA PHE A 104 -0.92 8.65 -5.40
C PHE A 104 -1.22 9.47 -4.15
N VAL A 105 -0.21 9.80 -3.37
CA VAL A 105 -0.38 10.51 -2.12
C VAL A 105 0.58 11.70 -2.06
N LEU A 106 0.05 12.85 -1.67
CA LEU A 106 0.82 14.04 -1.34
C LEU A 106 1.12 14.04 0.17
N ALA A 107 2.38 14.21 0.56
CA ALA A 107 2.77 14.37 1.95
C ALA A 107 2.75 15.85 2.36
N THR A 108 2.06 16.17 3.46
CA THR A 108 2.07 17.52 4.03
C THR A 108 3.16 17.65 5.10
N LYS A 109 3.47 18.89 5.49
CA LYS A 109 4.39 19.17 6.59
C LYS A 109 3.78 18.89 7.97
N THR A 110 2.44 18.80 8.05
CA THR A 110 1.71 18.57 9.30
C THR A 110 1.91 17.14 9.78
N LYS A 111 2.29 16.99 11.05
CA LYS A 111 2.49 15.69 11.71
C LYS A 111 1.73 15.62 13.01
N LEU A 112 1.13 14.46 13.28
CA LEU A 112 0.53 14.10 14.57
C LEU A 112 1.46 13.09 15.26
N ASP A 113 1.61 13.19 16.56
CA ASP A 113 2.38 12.22 17.33
C ASP A 113 1.58 10.91 17.50
N VAL A 114 1.88 9.94 16.67
CA VAL A 114 1.22 8.62 16.71
C VAL A 114 2.04 7.57 17.47
N SER A 115 3.12 7.94 18.15
CA SER A 115 4.00 7.01 18.85
C SER A 115 3.27 6.19 19.92
N LYS A 116 2.23 6.77 20.52
CA LYS A 116 1.41 6.14 21.56
C LYS A 116 0.28 5.26 21.00
N VAL A 117 0.08 5.24 19.68
CA VAL A 117 -1.02 4.49 19.06
C VAL A 117 -0.65 3.02 18.96
N LYS A 118 -1.38 2.19 19.67
CA LYS A 118 -1.26 0.72 19.58
C LYS A 118 -2.08 0.22 18.41
N LEU A 119 -1.40 -0.28 17.40
CA LEU A 119 -2.04 -0.89 16.23
C LEU A 119 -2.23 -2.38 16.46
N PRO A 120 -3.41 -2.96 16.20
CA PRO A 120 -3.60 -4.40 16.20
C PRO A 120 -2.61 -5.09 15.24
N GLU A 121 -2.03 -6.22 15.66
CA GLU A 121 -1.06 -6.98 14.87
C GLU A 121 -1.68 -7.54 13.57
N ASN A 122 -2.97 -7.80 13.60
CA ASN A 122 -3.74 -8.33 12.47
C ASN A 122 -3.83 -7.38 11.28
N LEU A 123 -3.44 -6.11 11.41
CA LEU A 123 -3.49 -5.12 10.33
C LEU A 123 -2.36 -5.33 9.30
N ASN A 124 -2.44 -6.46 8.60
CA ASN A 124 -1.53 -6.84 7.54
C ASN A 124 -2.21 -6.72 6.16
N ASP A 125 -1.45 -6.97 5.10
CA ASP A 125 -1.98 -6.92 3.73
C ASP A 125 -3.13 -7.91 3.50
N ASP A 126 -3.11 -9.07 4.16
CA ASP A 126 -4.14 -10.09 4.04
C ASP A 126 -5.48 -9.65 4.64
N PHE A 127 -5.44 -8.92 5.75
CA PHE A 127 -6.63 -8.34 6.39
C PHE A 127 -7.42 -7.42 5.43
N PHE A 128 -6.73 -6.71 4.54
CA PHE A 128 -7.34 -5.80 3.58
C PHE A 128 -7.64 -6.43 2.22
N LYS A 129 -7.35 -7.71 2.02
CA LYS A 129 -7.72 -8.40 0.77
C LYS A 129 -9.23 -8.40 0.59
N ARG A 130 -9.66 -8.23 -0.65
CA ARG A 130 -11.07 -8.40 -1.02
C ARG A 130 -11.40 -9.89 -1.02
N GLN A 131 -12.36 -10.29 -0.22
CA GLN A 131 -12.92 -11.64 -0.29
C GLN A 131 -13.61 -11.80 -1.64
N LYS A 132 -13.18 -12.80 -2.41
CA LYS A 132 -13.84 -13.17 -3.64
C LYS A 132 -15.20 -13.80 -3.25
N GLN A 133 -16.27 -13.21 -3.69
CA GLN A 133 -17.57 -13.88 -3.60
C GLN A 133 -17.56 -15.01 -4.61
N THR A 134 -17.86 -16.23 -4.17
CA THR A 134 -18.13 -17.35 -5.06
C THR A 134 -19.32 -16.96 -5.92
N LYS A 135 -19.11 -16.93 -7.25
CA LYS A 135 -20.21 -16.78 -8.18
C LYS A 135 -21.19 -17.93 -7.88
N LYS A 136 -22.40 -17.58 -7.52
CA LYS A 136 -23.50 -18.56 -7.50
C LYS A 136 -23.63 -19.11 -8.90
N SER A 137 -23.85 -20.42 -9.01
CA SER A 137 -23.95 -21.23 -10.23
C SER A 137 -24.49 -20.50 -11.47
N ASP A 138 -23.84 -20.78 -12.60
CA ASP A 138 -24.16 -20.26 -13.94
C ASP A 138 -25.51 -20.80 -14.47
N SER A 139 -26.63 -20.48 -13.81
CA SER A 139 -27.94 -20.67 -14.41
C SER A 139 -28.22 -19.51 -15.38
N PRO A 140 -28.68 -19.78 -16.62
CA PRO A 140 -28.87 -18.74 -17.64
C PRO A 140 -29.79 -17.60 -17.19
N ASP A 141 -30.76 -17.88 -16.33
CA ASP A 141 -31.69 -16.87 -15.78
C ASP A 141 -31.02 -15.87 -14.80
N GLN A 142 -29.88 -16.23 -14.21
CA GLN A 142 -29.16 -15.34 -13.28
C GLN A 142 -28.16 -14.41 -13.98
N LEU A 143 -27.85 -14.63 -15.27
CA LEU A 143 -26.97 -13.76 -16.05
C LEU A 143 -27.57 -12.37 -16.26
N PHE A 144 -28.87 -12.25 -16.26
CA PHE A 144 -29.59 -10.98 -16.47
C PHE A 144 -29.94 -10.26 -15.17
N GLN A 145 -29.90 -10.96 -14.04
CA GLN A 145 -30.10 -10.38 -12.69
C GLN A 145 -28.75 -9.96 -12.10
N SER A 146 -28.20 -8.86 -12.58
CA SER A 146 -27.03 -8.23 -11.97
C SER A 146 -27.44 -7.53 -10.67
N GLU A 147 -27.69 -8.29 -9.60
CA GLU A 147 -27.81 -7.69 -8.27
C GLU A 147 -26.50 -6.99 -7.95
N LYS A 148 -26.57 -5.67 -7.82
CA LYS A 148 -25.42 -4.87 -7.35
C LYS A 148 -25.09 -5.29 -5.93
N VAL A 149 -24.11 -6.16 -5.80
CA VAL A 149 -23.64 -6.61 -4.48
C VAL A 149 -23.07 -5.43 -3.73
N VAL A 150 -23.84 -4.91 -2.78
CA VAL A 150 -23.41 -3.83 -1.90
C VAL A 150 -22.33 -4.37 -0.96
N PHE A 151 -21.13 -3.80 -1.03
CA PHE A 151 -20.04 -4.17 -0.14
C PHE A 151 -20.39 -3.83 1.31
N LYS A 152 -20.51 -4.85 2.15
CA LYS A 152 -20.65 -4.70 3.61
C LYS A 152 -19.29 -4.95 4.27
N PRO A 153 -18.75 -3.99 5.04
CA PRO A 153 -17.49 -4.19 5.74
C PRO A 153 -17.63 -5.24 6.84
N ASN A 154 -16.62 -6.09 7.01
CA ASN A 154 -16.55 -7.12 8.04
C ASN A 154 -16.57 -6.48 9.45
N GLU A 155 -17.11 -7.16 10.44
CA GLU A 155 -17.20 -6.65 11.81
C GLU A 155 -15.81 -6.41 12.42
N GLU A 156 -14.87 -7.33 12.19
CA GLU A 156 -13.47 -7.16 12.59
C GLU A 156 -12.85 -5.83 12.09
N ARG A 157 -13.19 -5.43 10.85
CA ARG A 157 -12.72 -4.15 10.30
C ARG A 157 -13.37 -2.96 10.98
N LYS A 158 -14.62 -3.08 11.40
CA LYS A 158 -15.31 -2.02 12.14
C LYS A 158 -14.73 -1.84 13.54
N GLU A 159 -14.40 -2.96 14.21
CA GLU A 159 -13.78 -2.94 15.54
C GLU A 159 -12.36 -2.37 15.49
N ALA A 160 -11.51 -2.85 14.57
CA ALA A 160 -10.19 -2.32 14.35
C ALA A 160 -10.23 -0.81 14.06
N GLN A 161 -11.19 -0.35 13.24
CA GLN A 161 -11.43 1.07 12.96
C GLN A 161 -11.77 1.85 14.23
N LYS A 162 -12.69 1.35 15.05
CA LYS A 162 -13.10 2.01 16.30
C LYS A 162 -11.93 2.14 17.27
N LEU A 163 -11.13 1.08 17.42
CA LEU A 163 -9.96 1.07 18.32
C LEU A 163 -8.91 2.10 17.90
N VAL A 164 -8.55 2.11 16.61
CA VAL A 164 -7.53 3.04 16.10
C VAL A 164 -8.03 4.48 16.13
N ASP A 165 -9.26 4.72 15.66
CA ASP A 165 -9.82 6.07 15.62
C ASP A 165 -10.01 6.67 17.03
N LYS A 166 -10.34 5.87 18.05
CA LYS A 166 -10.43 6.32 19.43
C LYS A 166 -9.11 6.89 19.94
N GLN A 167 -8.00 6.19 19.63
CA GLN A 167 -6.66 6.61 20.03
C GLN A 167 -6.21 7.89 19.30
N ILE A 168 -6.41 7.96 17.98
CA ILE A 168 -6.03 9.13 17.19
C ILE A 168 -6.91 10.33 17.54
N ALA A 169 -8.21 10.14 17.79
CA ALA A 169 -9.09 11.20 18.23
C ALA A 169 -8.66 11.80 19.60
N ALA A 170 -8.12 10.97 20.50
CA ALA A 170 -7.54 11.45 21.75
C ALA A 170 -6.32 12.35 21.52
N ILE A 171 -5.45 11.96 20.57
CA ILE A 171 -4.28 12.77 20.19
C ILE A 171 -4.69 14.12 19.60
N VAL A 172 -5.68 14.11 18.69
CA VAL A 172 -6.21 15.36 18.09
C VAL A 172 -6.85 16.26 19.16
N LYS A 173 -7.52 15.68 20.15
CA LYS A 173 -8.10 16.44 21.28
C LYS A 173 -7.04 17.03 22.20
N ALA A 174 -5.90 16.34 22.38
CA ALA A 174 -4.79 16.80 23.21
C ALA A 174 -3.90 17.83 22.51
N HIS A 175 -4.08 18.04 21.19
CA HIS A 175 -3.32 19.04 20.46
C HIS A 175 -3.66 20.47 20.94
N PRO A 176 -2.68 21.40 21.07
CA PRO A 176 -2.93 22.77 21.50
C PRO A 176 -4.01 23.45 20.64
N ASP A 177 -3.90 23.30 19.31
CA ASP A 177 -4.88 23.86 18.35
C ASP A 177 -5.93 22.82 17.95
N LYS A 178 -6.57 22.17 18.90
CA LYS A 178 -7.53 21.07 18.66
C LYS A 178 -8.63 21.39 17.65
N ASN A 179 -9.18 22.61 17.71
CA ASN A 179 -10.27 23.03 16.84
C ASN A 179 -9.78 23.23 15.39
N LEU A 180 -8.65 23.91 15.23
CA LEU A 180 -8.01 24.13 13.93
C LEU A 180 -7.61 22.79 13.31
N MET A 181 -6.98 21.90 14.08
CA MET A 181 -6.59 20.58 13.62
C MET A 181 -7.80 19.73 13.19
N ARG A 182 -8.91 19.80 13.92
CA ARG A 182 -10.14 19.11 13.57
C ARG A 182 -10.73 19.63 12.25
N GLN A 183 -10.81 20.95 12.09
CA GLN A 183 -11.28 21.59 10.85
C GLN A 183 -10.35 21.26 9.69
N TYR A 184 -9.03 21.31 9.91
CA TYR A 184 -8.03 20.94 8.92
C TYR A 184 -8.20 19.51 8.43
N LEU A 185 -8.37 18.54 9.32
CA LEU A 185 -8.55 17.14 8.93
C LEU A 185 -9.89 16.88 8.23
N SER A 186 -10.95 17.66 8.53
CA SER A 186 -12.26 17.49 7.89
C SER A 186 -12.36 18.17 6.53
N SER A 187 -11.56 19.21 6.29
CA SER A 187 -11.60 19.96 5.04
C SER A 187 -11.04 19.19 3.84
N LEU A 188 -11.56 19.47 2.66
CA LEU A 188 -11.09 18.90 1.41
C LEU A 188 -9.98 19.78 0.83
N PHE A 189 -9.01 19.13 0.22
CA PHE A 189 -7.98 19.77 -0.59
C PHE A 189 -8.43 19.77 -2.06
N SER A 190 -8.42 20.93 -2.67
CA SER A 190 -8.65 21.12 -4.10
C SER A 190 -7.65 22.13 -4.65
N LEU A 191 -7.26 21.97 -5.89
CA LEU A 191 -6.48 22.95 -6.65
C LEU A 191 -7.30 23.42 -7.83
N SER A 192 -7.38 24.72 -8.01
CA SER A 192 -7.99 25.36 -9.15
C SER A 192 -6.91 25.97 -10.08
N LYS A 193 -7.29 26.34 -11.30
CA LYS A 193 -6.39 27.01 -12.23
C LYS A 193 -5.82 28.34 -11.70
N LYS A 194 -6.47 28.93 -10.69
CA LYS A 194 -6.05 30.19 -10.05
C LYS A 194 -4.98 29.98 -8.97
N ASP A 195 -4.74 28.73 -8.56
CA ASP A 195 -3.80 28.37 -7.49
C ASP A 195 -2.42 27.94 -8.06
N CYS A 196 -2.23 28.05 -9.39
CA CYS A 196 -1.00 27.70 -10.11
C CYS A 196 -0.25 28.95 -10.55
#